data_d0e22b81605f0a0fb990dabe3d8a973a
#
_entry.id   d0e22b81605f0a0fb990dabe3d8a973a
#
_cell.length_a   1.000
_cell.length_b   1.000
_cell.length_c   1.000
_cell.angle_alpha   90.00
_cell.angle_beta   90.00
_cell.angle_gamma   90.00
#
_symmetry.space_group_name_H-M   'P 1'
#
loop_
_entity.id
_entity.type
_entity.pdbx_description
1 polymer ?
#
loop_
_entity_poly.entity_id
_entity_poly.type
_entity_poly.pdbx_seq_one_letter_code
_entity_poly.pdbx_strand_id
1 'polypeptide(L)'
;MNIGSKIKKSRTEAKITQEQAAEALGTSRQTISNWENEKSYPDIASVLKMSDLYGVSLDFLLKGEVPMKDYLDYIEESTNVVKSKDKLSKLILISSYLVIWSFNMIVSWSFSVESITEAQAGAFQWLVLPLTTIVVSLLIGKNNYWGTRKWFASIGFGFMFLLSVYASYGMREKSIFNQIDLQTLTVFFIGMSTSIIGMVFGSALLAD
;
A
#
# COMPACT_ATOMS: atom_id res chain seq x y z
N MET A 1 40.76 0.29 -0.97
CA MET A 1 40.06 -0.91 -0.47
C MET A 1 38.61 -0.54 -0.37
N ASN A 2 37.73 -1.18 -1.18
CA ASN A 2 36.32 -0.85 -1.29
C ASN A 2 35.49 -1.47 -0.14
N ILE A 3 34.23 -1.04 0.01
CA ILE A 3 33.39 -1.38 1.16
C ILE A 3 33.20 -2.89 1.32
N GLY A 4 33.00 -3.65 0.24
CA GLY A 4 32.79 -5.10 0.29
C GLY A 4 34.00 -5.85 0.81
N SER A 5 35.21 -5.48 0.37
CA SER A 5 36.45 -6.06 0.85
C SER A 5 36.71 -5.74 2.32
N LYS A 6 36.28 -4.57 2.80
CA LYS A 6 36.39 -4.20 4.22
C LYS A 6 35.41 -4.97 5.09
N ILE A 7 34.15 -5.11 4.64
CA ILE A 7 33.16 -5.93 5.32
C ILE A 7 33.68 -7.36 5.47
N LYS A 8 34.17 -7.97 4.37
CA LYS A 8 34.72 -9.31 4.37
C LYS A 8 35.92 -9.44 5.32
N LYS A 9 36.86 -8.48 5.27
CA LYS A 9 38.04 -8.46 6.14
C LYS A 9 37.61 -8.35 7.60
N SER A 10 36.77 -7.39 7.97
CA SER A 10 36.32 -7.18 9.35
C SER A 10 35.59 -8.40 9.90
N ARG A 11 34.68 -9.03 9.11
CA ARG A 11 34.03 -10.27 9.49
C ARG A 11 35.03 -11.39 9.76
N THR A 12 36.02 -11.56 8.87
CA THR A 12 37.00 -12.63 9.00
C THR A 12 37.90 -12.42 10.21
N GLU A 13 38.32 -11.18 10.47
CA GLU A 13 39.11 -10.79 11.66
C GLU A 13 38.31 -11.01 12.95
N ALA A 14 37.00 -10.77 12.94
CA ALA A 14 36.09 -11.09 14.03
C ALA A 14 35.80 -12.60 14.16
N LYS A 15 36.33 -13.45 13.27
CA LYS A 15 36.16 -14.92 13.24
C LYS A 15 34.70 -15.35 13.09
N ILE A 16 33.87 -14.55 12.41
CA ILE A 16 32.44 -14.77 12.18
C ILE A 16 32.24 -15.34 10.77
N THR A 17 31.44 -16.43 10.63
CA THR A 17 31.07 -16.96 9.31
C THR A 17 30.03 -16.09 8.63
N GLN A 18 29.81 -16.25 7.31
CA GLN A 18 28.75 -15.53 6.59
C GLN A 18 27.35 -15.87 7.13
N GLU A 19 27.12 -17.12 7.56
CA GLU A 19 25.91 -17.57 8.22
C GLU A 19 25.63 -16.85 9.54
N GLN A 20 26.65 -16.82 10.41
CA GLN A 20 26.54 -16.14 11.71
C GLN A 20 26.32 -14.63 11.55
N ALA A 21 27.02 -14.01 10.58
CA ALA A 21 26.78 -12.61 10.26
C ALA A 21 25.37 -12.35 9.74
N ALA A 22 24.85 -13.24 8.90
CA ALA A 22 23.50 -13.15 8.36
C ALA A 22 22.44 -13.24 9.47
N GLU A 23 22.59 -14.19 10.38
CA GLU A 23 21.71 -14.37 11.55
C GLU A 23 21.74 -13.13 12.46
N ALA A 24 22.92 -12.65 12.83
CA ALA A 24 23.08 -11.48 13.69
C ALA A 24 22.52 -10.18 13.09
N LEU A 25 22.60 -10.05 11.77
CA LEU A 25 22.12 -8.88 11.03
C LEU A 25 20.65 -8.98 10.60
N GLY A 26 20.00 -10.16 10.79
CA GLY A 26 18.64 -10.40 10.38
C GLY A 26 18.45 -10.45 8.85
N THR A 27 19.44 -11.00 8.12
CA THR A 27 19.45 -11.08 6.66
C THR A 27 19.81 -12.48 6.16
N SER A 28 19.92 -12.70 4.84
CA SER A 28 20.32 -13.98 4.28
C SER A 28 21.85 -14.05 4.08
N ARG A 29 22.42 -15.30 4.15
CA ARG A 29 23.83 -15.53 3.78
C ARG A 29 24.14 -15.00 2.37
N GLN A 30 23.20 -15.14 1.43
CA GLN A 30 23.37 -14.64 0.07
C GLN A 30 23.51 -13.11 0.03
N THR A 31 22.78 -12.40 0.89
CA THR A 31 22.90 -10.93 1.02
C THR A 31 24.28 -10.54 1.51
N ILE A 32 24.80 -11.21 2.55
CA ILE A 32 26.18 -10.98 3.04
C ILE A 32 27.19 -11.22 1.92
N SER A 33 27.06 -12.32 1.20
CA SER A 33 27.93 -12.64 0.06
C SER A 33 27.87 -11.57 -1.03
N ASN A 34 26.69 -11.05 -1.32
CA ASN A 34 26.51 -9.99 -2.32
C ASN A 34 27.20 -8.69 -1.89
N TRP A 35 27.10 -8.32 -0.61
CA TRP A 35 27.77 -7.13 -0.05
C TRP A 35 29.29 -7.27 -0.09
N GLU A 36 29.84 -8.43 0.29
CA GLU A 36 31.27 -8.72 0.27
C GLU A 36 31.86 -8.75 -1.14
N ASN A 37 31.06 -9.13 -2.15
CA ASN A 37 31.43 -9.19 -3.55
C ASN A 37 30.96 -7.97 -4.37
N GLU A 38 30.45 -6.93 -3.70
CA GLU A 38 30.00 -5.66 -4.31
C GLU A 38 28.91 -5.78 -5.37
N LYS A 39 28.13 -6.85 -5.29
CA LYS A 39 26.93 -7.02 -6.14
C LYS A 39 25.77 -6.17 -5.66
N SER A 40 25.78 -5.77 -4.41
CA SER A 40 24.84 -4.83 -3.79
C SER A 40 25.50 -4.16 -2.60
N TYR A 41 24.94 -3.06 -2.11
CA TYR A 41 25.43 -2.36 -0.92
C TYR A 41 24.49 -2.60 0.27
N PRO A 42 25.03 -2.68 1.52
CA PRO A 42 24.21 -2.71 2.72
C PRO A 42 23.55 -1.35 2.95
N ASP A 43 22.39 -1.35 3.61
CA ASP A 43 21.78 -0.13 4.10
C ASP A 43 22.54 0.43 5.34
N ILE A 44 22.26 1.68 5.71
CA ILE A 44 22.92 2.35 6.84
C ILE A 44 22.72 1.59 8.15
N ALA A 45 21.52 1.04 8.38
CA ALA A 45 21.23 0.28 9.59
C ALA A 45 22.06 -1.01 9.67
N SER A 46 22.24 -1.70 8.53
CA SER A 46 23.09 -2.88 8.43
C SER A 46 24.57 -2.54 8.65
N VAL A 47 25.05 -1.43 8.09
CA VAL A 47 26.46 -1.00 8.29
C VAL A 47 26.72 -0.64 9.76
N LEU A 48 25.76 0.01 10.42
CA LEU A 48 25.85 0.32 11.85
C LEU A 48 25.92 -0.98 12.69
N LYS A 49 25.03 -1.94 12.44
CA LYS A 49 25.06 -3.24 13.11
C LYS A 49 26.37 -4.01 12.83
N MET A 50 26.92 -3.92 11.61
CA MET A 50 28.20 -4.52 11.26
C MET A 50 29.35 -3.87 12.03
N SER A 51 29.33 -2.56 12.19
CA SER A 51 30.32 -1.82 13.00
C SER A 51 30.39 -2.40 14.43
N ASP A 52 29.20 -2.57 15.05
CA ASP A 52 29.10 -3.13 16.40
C ASP A 52 29.49 -4.62 16.42
N LEU A 53 28.99 -5.42 15.47
CA LEU A 53 29.22 -6.88 15.42
C LEU A 53 30.67 -7.25 15.17
N TYR A 54 31.37 -6.50 14.31
CA TYR A 54 32.74 -6.79 13.95
C TYR A 54 33.76 -6.01 14.80
N GLY A 55 33.30 -5.11 15.68
CA GLY A 55 34.17 -4.29 16.54
C GLY A 55 35.04 -3.28 15.76
N VAL A 56 34.55 -2.77 14.65
CA VAL A 56 35.24 -1.79 13.80
C VAL A 56 34.47 -0.48 13.77
N SER A 57 35.16 0.65 13.56
CA SER A 57 34.45 1.92 13.45
C SER A 57 33.65 2.02 12.17
N LEU A 58 32.48 2.68 12.25
CA LEU A 58 31.65 3.00 11.08
C LEU A 58 32.48 3.74 10.01
N ASP A 59 33.34 4.65 10.46
CA ASP A 59 34.27 5.43 9.64
C ASP A 59 35.24 4.53 8.85
N PHE A 60 35.74 3.44 9.48
CA PHE A 60 36.58 2.45 8.81
C PHE A 60 35.83 1.71 7.69
N LEU A 61 34.57 1.33 7.93
CA LEU A 61 33.76 0.65 6.92
C LEU A 61 33.44 1.58 5.76
N LEU A 62 33.09 2.84 6.02
CA LEU A 62 32.59 3.79 5.03
C LEU A 62 33.70 4.60 4.32
N LYS A 63 34.82 4.89 4.96
CA LYS A 63 35.95 5.62 4.34
C LYS A 63 36.73 4.71 3.37
N GLY A 64 36.15 4.46 2.20
CA GLY A 64 36.81 3.78 1.08
C GLY A 64 36.90 4.66 -0.14
N GLU A 65 37.55 4.16 -1.20
CA GLU A 65 37.72 4.84 -2.50
C GLU A 65 36.40 5.00 -3.27
N VAL A 66 35.28 4.42 -2.77
CA VAL A 66 33.95 4.74 -3.31
C VAL A 66 33.56 6.09 -2.74
N PRO A 67 33.37 7.12 -3.57
CA PRO A 67 32.91 8.41 -3.10
C PRO A 67 31.64 8.20 -2.27
N MET A 68 31.59 8.80 -1.09
CA MET A 68 30.35 8.79 -0.25
C MET A 68 29.13 9.16 -1.08
N LYS A 69 29.31 9.94 -2.13
CA LYS A 69 28.31 10.32 -3.11
C LYS A 69 27.68 9.10 -3.78
N ASP A 70 28.46 8.16 -4.30
CA ASP A 70 27.92 6.98 -5.03
C ASP A 70 27.11 6.07 -4.08
N TYR A 71 27.51 5.97 -2.82
CA TYR A 71 26.76 5.26 -1.79
C TYR A 71 25.45 5.97 -1.46
N LEU A 72 25.46 7.28 -1.31
CA LEU A 72 24.27 8.08 -1.06
C LEU A 72 23.33 8.05 -2.27
N ASP A 73 23.85 8.14 -3.48
CA ASP A 73 23.07 8.04 -4.73
C ASP A 73 22.39 6.67 -4.83
N TYR A 74 23.08 5.56 -4.50
CA TYR A 74 22.46 4.22 -4.44
C TYR A 74 21.34 4.12 -3.41
N ILE A 75 21.53 4.65 -2.20
CA ILE A 75 20.49 4.68 -1.16
C ILE A 75 19.30 5.52 -1.62
N GLU A 76 19.55 6.67 -2.24
CA GLU A 76 18.49 7.53 -2.75
C GLU A 76 17.71 6.85 -3.88
N GLU A 77 18.39 6.22 -4.84
CA GLU A 77 17.77 5.48 -5.94
C GLU A 77 16.90 4.32 -5.41
N SER A 78 17.46 3.50 -4.49
CA SER A 78 16.72 2.39 -3.89
C SER A 78 15.47 2.85 -3.13
N THR A 79 15.57 3.95 -2.40
CA THR A 79 14.47 4.57 -1.67
C THR A 79 13.41 5.12 -2.63
N ASN A 80 13.83 5.74 -3.73
CA ASN A 80 12.93 6.28 -4.75
C ASN A 80 12.18 5.17 -5.49
N VAL A 81 12.81 4.02 -5.75
CA VAL A 81 12.16 2.84 -6.35
C VAL A 81 11.06 2.31 -5.42
N VAL A 82 11.32 2.19 -4.12
CA VAL A 82 10.32 1.74 -3.13
C VAL A 82 9.15 2.71 -3.05
N LYS A 83 9.43 4.01 -2.93
CA LYS A 83 8.40 5.07 -2.90
C LYS A 83 7.57 5.09 -4.19
N SER A 84 8.19 4.88 -5.34
CA SER A 84 7.52 4.84 -6.64
C SER A 84 6.57 3.64 -6.74
N LYS A 85 6.99 2.45 -6.30
CA LYS A 85 6.16 1.24 -6.25
C LYS A 85 4.94 1.42 -5.33
N ASP A 86 5.14 2.01 -4.14
CA ASP A 86 4.04 2.28 -3.21
C ASP A 86 3.04 3.29 -3.80
N LYS A 87 3.53 4.35 -4.43
CA LYS A 87 2.69 5.33 -5.13
C LYS A 87 1.89 4.70 -6.27
N LEU A 88 2.54 3.84 -7.08
CA LEU A 88 1.90 3.13 -8.18
C LEU A 88 0.82 2.17 -7.68
N SER A 89 1.08 1.41 -6.61
CA SER A 89 0.10 0.50 -6.01
C SER A 89 -1.15 1.24 -5.52
N LYS A 90 -0.99 2.39 -4.87
CA LYS A 90 -2.10 3.25 -4.44
C LYS A 90 -2.91 3.76 -5.64
N LEU A 91 -2.23 4.17 -6.70
CA LEU A 91 -2.86 4.67 -7.91
C LEU A 91 -3.65 3.57 -8.62
N ILE A 92 -3.09 2.36 -8.76
CA ILE A 92 -3.79 1.21 -9.33
C ILE A 92 -5.04 0.88 -8.51
N LEU A 93 -4.94 0.88 -7.19
CA LEU A 93 -6.07 0.58 -6.31
C LEU A 93 -7.22 1.59 -6.49
N ILE A 94 -6.90 2.88 -6.51
CA ILE A 94 -7.90 3.95 -6.70
C ILE A 94 -8.52 3.85 -8.10
N SER A 95 -7.69 3.70 -9.14
CA SER A 95 -8.19 3.64 -10.53
C SER A 95 -9.06 2.41 -10.77
N SER A 96 -8.69 1.24 -10.23
CA SER A 96 -9.50 0.03 -10.35
C SER A 96 -10.87 0.18 -9.68
N TYR A 97 -10.93 0.80 -8.50
CA TYR A 97 -12.20 1.11 -7.84
C TYR A 97 -13.06 2.06 -8.68
N LEU A 98 -12.47 3.14 -9.22
CA LEU A 98 -13.18 4.10 -10.05
C LEU A 98 -13.72 3.47 -11.34
N VAL A 99 -12.96 2.57 -11.97
CA VAL A 99 -13.41 1.85 -13.17
C VAL A 99 -14.61 0.96 -12.85
N ILE A 100 -14.55 0.18 -11.77
CA ILE A 100 -15.66 -0.69 -11.35
C ILE A 100 -16.88 0.15 -10.97
N TRP A 101 -16.67 1.25 -10.26
CA TRP A 101 -17.74 2.18 -9.89
C TRP A 101 -18.41 2.80 -11.12
N SER A 102 -17.63 3.31 -12.08
CA SER A 102 -18.14 3.88 -13.33
C SER A 102 -18.88 2.84 -14.17
N PHE A 103 -18.36 1.61 -14.24
CA PHE A 103 -19.03 0.51 -14.92
C PHE A 103 -20.38 0.19 -14.27
N ASN A 104 -20.44 0.13 -12.93
CA ASN A 104 -21.66 -0.06 -12.19
C ASN A 104 -22.70 1.03 -12.53
N MET A 105 -22.27 2.28 -12.64
CA MET A 105 -23.14 3.40 -13.02
C MET A 105 -23.70 3.24 -14.43
N ILE A 106 -22.86 2.87 -15.41
CA ILE A 106 -23.27 2.66 -16.81
C ILE A 106 -24.29 1.51 -16.87
N VAL A 107 -24.02 0.42 -16.18
CA VAL A 107 -24.92 -0.75 -16.12
C VAL A 107 -26.25 -0.35 -15.50
N SER A 108 -26.24 0.32 -14.34
CA SER A 108 -27.47 0.78 -13.67
C SER A 108 -28.31 1.71 -14.54
N TRP A 109 -27.67 2.51 -15.37
CA TRP A 109 -28.35 3.43 -16.28
C TRP A 109 -28.88 2.73 -17.54
N SER A 110 -28.11 1.80 -18.13
CA SER A 110 -28.49 1.05 -19.33
C SER A 110 -29.71 0.14 -19.09
N PHE A 111 -29.81 -0.47 -17.92
CA PHE A 111 -30.92 -1.34 -17.54
C PHE A 111 -32.18 -0.58 -17.10
N SER A 112 -32.14 0.72 -17.06
CA SER A 112 -33.30 1.58 -16.76
C SER A 112 -34.30 1.65 -17.88
N VAL A 113 -34.00 1.10 -19.07
CA VAL A 113 -34.86 1.10 -20.25
C VAL A 113 -35.61 -0.23 -20.36
N GLU A 114 -36.87 -0.23 -19.92
CA GLU A 114 -38.03 -1.10 -20.22
C GLU A 114 -37.90 -2.64 -20.14
N SER A 115 -36.78 -3.29 -20.00
CA SER A 115 -36.69 -4.74 -20.20
C SER A 115 -36.19 -5.59 -19.00
N ILE A 116 -35.76 -4.99 -17.89
CA ILE A 116 -35.26 -5.74 -16.74
C ILE A 116 -35.92 -5.24 -15.46
N THR A 117 -36.38 -6.19 -14.62
CA THR A 117 -37.03 -5.89 -13.35
C THR A 117 -36.15 -4.98 -12.48
N GLU A 118 -36.79 -4.03 -11.79
CA GLU A 118 -36.13 -3.10 -10.82
C GLU A 118 -35.23 -3.84 -9.81
N ALA A 119 -35.57 -5.10 -9.52
CA ALA A 119 -34.78 -5.99 -8.66
C ALA A 119 -33.37 -6.33 -9.21
N GLN A 120 -33.22 -6.48 -10.54
CA GLN A 120 -31.90 -6.81 -11.13
C GLN A 120 -30.98 -5.59 -11.20
N ALA A 121 -31.51 -4.42 -11.53
CA ALA A 121 -30.74 -3.18 -11.50
C ALA A 121 -30.29 -2.83 -10.06
N GLY A 122 -31.17 -3.07 -9.08
CA GLY A 122 -30.85 -2.91 -7.66
C GLY A 122 -29.80 -3.89 -7.16
N ALA A 123 -29.82 -5.16 -7.63
CA ALA A 123 -28.86 -6.16 -7.19
C ALA A 123 -27.40 -5.79 -7.50
N PHE A 124 -27.13 -5.23 -8.68
CA PHE A 124 -25.78 -4.74 -9.01
C PHE A 124 -25.31 -3.65 -8.06
N GLN A 125 -26.18 -2.72 -7.73
CA GLN A 125 -25.86 -1.60 -6.86
C GLN A 125 -25.67 -2.03 -5.40
N TRP A 126 -26.54 -2.89 -4.88
CA TRP A 126 -26.54 -3.32 -3.48
C TRP A 126 -25.62 -4.49 -3.18
N LEU A 127 -25.08 -5.19 -4.19
CA LEU A 127 -24.10 -6.27 -4.02
C LEU A 127 -22.70 -5.86 -4.49
N VAL A 128 -22.58 -5.34 -5.71
CA VAL A 128 -21.27 -5.08 -6.33
C VAL A 128 -20.54 -3.93 -5.62
N LEU A 129 -21.23 -2.83 -5.33
CA LEU A 129 -20.60 -1.69 -4.67
C LEU A 129 -20.13 -1.97 -3.23
N PRO A 130 -20.95 -2.55 -2.33
CA PRO A 130 -20.47 -2.90 -1.00
C PRO A 130 -19.32 -3.89 -1.04
N LEU A 131 -19.40 -4.92 -1.89
CA LEU A 131 -18.36 -5.93 -2.01
C LEU A 131 -17.02 -5.34 -2.48
N THR A 132 -17.06 -4.53 -3.53
CA THR A 132 -15.84 -3.84 -4.03
C THR A 132 -15.28 -2.87 -3.01
N THR A 133 -16.14 -2.14 -2.29
CA THR A 133 -15.73 -1.22 -1.20
C THR A 133 -15.05 -1.99 -0.07
N ILE A 134 -15.59 -3.15 0.34
CA ILE A 134 -14.97 -4.00 1.37
C ILE A 134 -13.59 -4.48 0.91
N VAL A 135 -13.48 -5.01 -0.32
CA VAL A 135 -12.20 -5.53 -0.84
C VAL A 135 -11.15 -4.43 -0.92
N VAL A 136 -11.50 -3.27 -1.48
CA VAL A 136 -10.56 -2.13 -1.60
C VAL A 136 -10.15 -1.61 -0.23
N SER A 137 -11.09 -1.46 0.70
CA SER A 137 -10.83 -1.00 2.07
C SER A 137 -9.98 -2.01 2.85
N LEU A 138 -10.19 -3.31 2.65
CA LEU A 138 -9.38 -4.38 3.22
C LEU A 138 -7.92 -4.26 2.74
N LEU A 139 -7.70 -4.01 1.45
CA LEU A 139 -6.35 -3.78 0.91
C LEU A 139 -5.71 -2.50 1.45
N ILE A 140 -6.49 -1.43 1.63
CA ILE A 140 -6.04 -0.18 2.28
C ILE A 140 -5.61 -0.46 3.72
N GLY A 141 -6.41 -1.23 4.47
CA GLY A 141 -6.12 -1.63 5.84
C GLY A 141 -4.86 -2.50 5.92
N LYS A 142 -4.81 -3.58 5.13
CA LYS A 142 -3.71 -4.56 5.10
C LYS A 142 -2.36 -3.94 4.73
N ASN A 143 -2.30 -3.05 3.76
CA ASN A 143 -1.05 -2.41 3.35
C ASN A 143 -0.77 -1.12 4.12
N ASN A 144 -1.62 -0.76 5.09
CA ASN A 144 -1.55 0.47 5.87
C ASN A 144 -1.33 1.73 5.00
N TYR A 145 -1.98 1.78 3.84
CA TYR A 145 -1.88 2.93 2.94
C TYR A 145 -2.37 4.18 3.68
N TRP A 146 -1.62 5.28 3.55
CA TRP A 146 -1.84 6.57 4.22
C TRP A 146 -1.78 6.55 5.75
N GLY A 147 -1.34 5.46 6.41
CA GLY A 147 -1.20 5.39 7.86
C GLY A 147 -2.50 5.74 8.61
N THR A 148 -2.43 6.66 9.57
CA THR A 148 -3.61 7.10 10.33
C THR A 148 -4.65 7.85 9.49
N ARG A 149 -4.25 8.43 8.34
CA ARG A 149 -5.15 9.16 7.44
C ARG A 149 -6.06 8.25 6.61
N LYS A 150 -5.83 6.92 6.60
CA LYS A 150 -6.66 5.96 5.87
C LYS A 150 -8.15 6.06 6.22
N TRP A 151 -8.48 6.43 7.46
CA TRP A 151 -9.86 6.57 7.92
C TRP A 151 -10.66 7.65 7.19
N PHE A 152 -10.00 8.69 6.67
CA PHE A 152 -10.67 9.69 5.83
C PHE A 152 -11.18 9.11 4.49
N ALA A 153 -10.60 8.01 4.00
CA ALA A 153 -11.08 7.35 2.81
C ALA A 153 -12.50 6.80 2.99
N SER A 154 -12.93 6.43 4.22
CA SER A 154 -14.28 5.96 4.49
C SER A 154 -15.35 7.03 4.17
N ILE A 155 -15.04 8.30 4.42
CA ILE A 155 -15.90 9.42 4.05
C ILE A 155 -16.05 9.49 2.52
N GLY A 156 -14.93 9.34 1.79
CA GLY A 156 -14.93 9.29 0.33
C GLY A 156 -15.80 8.15 -0.21
N PHE A 157 -15.72 6.95 0.36
CA PHE A 157 -16.56 5.81 -0.02
C PHE A 157 -18.05 6.08 0.27
N GLY A 158 -18.38 6.75 1.39
CA GLY A 158 -19.74 7.19 1.69
C GLY A 158 -20.29 8.11 0.61
N PHE A 159 -19.51 9.11 0.17
CA PHE A 159 -19.90 10.00 -0.93
C PHE A 159 -20.05 9.26 -2.27
N MET A 160 -19.15 8.31 -2.59
CA MET A 160 -19.25 7.52 -3.82
C MET A 160 -20.51 6.66 -3.84
N PHE A 161 -20.91 6.11 -2.68
CA PHE A 161 -22.16 5.37 -2.52
C PHE A 161 -23.37 6.27 -2.74
N LEU A 162 -23.37 7.45 -2.11
CA LEU A 162 -24.42 8.44 -2.26
C LEU A 162 -24.57 8.90 -3.71
N LEU A 163 -23.46 9.21 -4.39
CA LEU A 163 -23.47 9.58 -5.80
C LEU A 163 -24.01 8.47 -6.69
N SER A 164 -23.68 7.19 -6.38
CA SER A 164 -24.16 6.06 -7.15
C SER A 164 -25.67 5.92 -7.06
N VAL A 165 -26.23 5.98 -5.85
CA VAL A 165 -27.70 5.90 -5.65
C VAL A 165 -28.38 7.10 -6.30
N TYR A 166 -27.83 8.29 -6.11
CA TYR A 166 -28.36 9.50 -6.70
C TYR A 166 -28.42 9.44 -8.22
N ALA A 167 -27.34 9.04 -8.89
CA ALA A 167 -27.31 8.94 -10.34
C ALA A 167 -28.21 7.82 -10.89
N SER A 168 -28.43 6.73 -10.14
CA SER A 168 -29.29 5.62 -10.56
C SER A 168 -30.78 5.93 -10.39
N TYR A 169 -31.17 6.58 -9.30
CA TYR A 169 -32.56 6.83 -8.94
C TYR A 169 -32.98 8.29 -9.10
N GLY A 170 -32.10 9.23 -8.83
CA GLY A 170 -32.42 10.66 -8.81
C GLY A 170 -32.67 11.27 -10.18
N MET A 171 -32.11 10.72 -11.25
CA MET A 171 -32.43 11.15 -12.61
C MET A 171 -33.81 10.67 -13.08
N ARG A 172 -34.38 9.65 -12.44
CA ARG A 172 -35.74 9.16 -12.73
C ARG A 172 -36.84 10.04 -12.12
N GLU A 173 -36.60 10.50 -10.89
CA GLU A 173 -37.55 11.38 -10.19
C GLU A 173 -36.96 12.76 -10.00
N LYS A 174 -37.41 13.73 -10.76
CA LYS A 174 -36.96 15.14 -10.73
C LYS A 174 -37.06 15.83 -9.35
N SER A 175 -37.48 15.13 -8.29
CA SER A 175 -37.80 15.73 -6.99
C SER A 175 -36.76 15.53 -5.87
N ILE A 176 -35.71 14.72 -6.08
CA ILE A 176 -34.79 14.31 -4.98
C ILE A 176 -33.88 15.47 -4.49
N PHE A 177 -33.64 16.49 -5.32
CA PHE A 177 -32.80 17.64 -4.91
C PHE A 177 -33.43 18.56 -3.88
N ASN A 178 -34.72 18.49 -3.65
CA ASN A 178 -35.41 19.42 -2.76
C ASN A 178 -35.50 19.00 -1.29
N GLN A 179 -35.13 17.76 -0.96
CA GLN A 179 -35.11 17.29 0.44
C GLN A 179 -33.95 16.31 0.62
N ILE A 180 -32.97 16.68 1.43
CA ILE A 180 -32.03 15.72 1.99
C ILE A 180 -32.82 14.88 2.98
N ASP A 181 -33.39 13.80 2.51
CA ASP A 181 -34.19 12.88 3.30
C ASP A 181 -33.27 11.95 4.12
N LEU A 182 -33.79 11.46 5.25
CA LEU A 182 -33.10 10.53 6.15
C LEU A 182 -32.63 9.27 5.38
N GLN A 183 -33.36 8.84 4.34
CA GLN A 183 -32.96 7.74 3.47
C GLN A 183 -31.64 8.00 2.72
N THR A 184 -31.43 9.20 2.24
CA THR A 184 -30.20 9.62 1.55
C THR A 184 -28.97 9.56 2.50
N LEU A 185 -29.16 9.96 3.75
CA LEU A 185 -28.12 9.87 4.78
C LEU A 185 -27.81 8.41 5.15
N THR A 186 -28.78 7.52 5.17
CA THR A 186 -28.52 6.09 5.45
C THR A 186 -27.61 5.46 4.41
N VAL A 187 -27.75 5.79 3.14
CA VAL A 187 -26.92 5.29 2.04
C VAL A 187 -25.46 5.73 2.22
N PHE A 188 -25.23 6.99 2.60
CA PHE A 188 -23.90 7.49 2.91
C PHE A 188 -23.25 6.69 4.05
N PHE A 189 -23.98 6.45 5.14
CA PHE A 189 -23.51 5.69 6.28
C PHE A 189 -23.27 4.20 5.95
N ILE A 190 -24.02 3.61 5.04
CA ILE A 190 -23.77 2.24 4.55
C ILE A 190 -22.42 2.17 3.83
N GLY A 191 -22.14 3.08 2.90
CA GLY A 191 -20.86 3.13 2.20
C GLY A 191 -19.68 3.39 3.14
N MET A 192 -19.87 4.24 4.14
CA MET A 192 -18.87 4.52 5.16
C MET A 192 -18.61 3.31 6.07
N SER A 193 -19.66 2.65 6.57
CA SER A 193 -19.54 1.49 7.47
C SER A 193 -18.93 0.27 6.78
N THR A 194 -19.28 -0.03 5.54
CA THR A 194 -18.68 -1.11 4.75
C THR A 194 -17.18 -0.89 4.54
N SER A 195 -16.76 0.35 4.31
CA SER A 195 -15.35 0.71 4.21
C SER A 195 -14.61 0.56 5.55
N ILE A 196 -15.19 1.01 6.65
CA ILE A 196 -14.59 0.87 7.98
C ILE A 196 -14.39 -0.61 8.33
N ILE A 197 -15.40 -1.45 8.09
CA ILE A 197 -15.32 -2.90 8.31
C ILE A 197 -14.13 -3.48 7.52
N GLY A 198 -14.03 -3.18 6.22
CA GLY A 198 -12.93 -3.64 5.39
C GLY A 198 -11.56 -3.21 5.93
N MET A 199 -11.41 -1.93 6.34
CA MET A 199 -10.14 -1.42 6.88
C MET A 199 -9.76 -2.06 8.22
N VAL A 200 -10.73 -2.31 9.11
CA VAL A 200 -10.48 -2.97 10.40
C VAL A 200 -9.98 -4.39 10.17
N PHE A 201 -10.69 -5.19 9.35
CA PHE A 201 -10.25 -6.54 9.00
C PHE A 201 -8.88 -6.54 8.31
N GLY A 202 -8.65 -5.63 7.36
CA GLY A 202 -7.37 -5.50 6.70
C GLY A 202 -6.23 -5.14 7.66
N SER A 203 -6.49 -4.29 8.64
CA SER A 203 -5.49 -3.92 9.66
C SER A 203 -5.21 -5.07 10.65
N ALA A 204 -6.19 -5.91 10.93
CA ALA A 204 -6.01 -7.10 11.78
C ALA A 204 -5.09 -8.14 11.10
N LEU A 205 -5.17 -8.29 9.77
CA LEU A 205 -4.30 -9.18 8.97
C LEU A 205 -2.82 -8.72 8.91
N LEU A 206 -2.50 -7.53 9.41
CA LEU A 206 -1.12 -7.04 9.57
C LEU A 206 -0.52 -7.40 10.94
N ALA A 207 -1.36 -7.74 11.90
CA ALA A 207 -0.94 -7.98 13.29
C ALA A 207 -0.43 -9.42 13.51
N ASP A 208 -0.68 -10.31 12.53
CA ASP A 208 -0.17 -11.69 12.46
C ASP A 208 1.03 -11.77 11.48
#